data_aa9d685d154331dd8b712198aebd25c7
#
_entry.id   aa9d685d154331dd8b712198aebd25c7
#
_cell.length_a   1.000
_cell.length_b   1.000
_cell.length_c   1.000
_cell.angle_alpha   90.00
_cell.angle_beta   90.00
_cell.angle_gamma   90.00
#
_symmetry.space_group_name_H-M   'P 1'
#
loop_
_entity.id
_entity.type
_entity.pdbx_description
1 polymer ?
#
loop_
_entity_poly.entity_id
_entity_poly.type
_entity_poly.pdbx_seq_one_letter_code
_entity_poly.pdbx_strand_id
1 'polypeptide(L)'
;MVKKLGKNLEDSIIYRPRALERRHDEAVKSLQEVDTKKRAAELREKFPNLEKICKEITPIYQFLKDEKYAVLVPQKIEDIIKEGEALHHCVGTQEWYFDRISRKASYIVFLRRQENLEKEFYTMEIEPNGNVVQKSKEYNRTGEDYEEAEIFLKKWKKNVLKKIEKQEKVPEKPQVTLWTAELSAAYKDHVVIKGGKHQGQYLTDVLEAEQRTAA
;
A
#
# COMPACT_ATOMS: atom_id res chain seq x y z
N MET A 1 5.90 -30.59 -11.87
CA MET A 1 5.93 -30.15 -10.46
C MET A 1 7.33 -30.27 -9.86
N VAL A 2 7.87 -31.47 -9.66
CA VAL A 2 9.19 -31.71 -9.03
C VAL A 2 10.35 -30.99 -9.70
N LYS A 3 10.40 -30.95 -11.04
CA LYS A 3 11.39 -30.19 -11.83
C LYS A 3 11.37 -28.67 -11.57
N LYS A 4 10.17 -28.08 -11.45
CA LYS A 4 10.01 -26.63 -11.15
C LYS A 4 10.57 -26.26 -9.77
N LEU A 5 10.60 -27.21 -8.83
CA LEU A 5 11.13 -27.03 -7.48
C LEU A 5 12.62 -27.37 -7.34
N GLY A 6 13.30 -27.67 -8.44
CA GLY A 6 14.74 -27.99 -8.44
C GLY A 6 15.11 -29.28 -7.71
N LYS A 7 14.16 -30.18 -7.47
CA LYS A 7 14.40 -31.45 -6.76
C LYS A 7 14.96 -32.50 -7.69
N ASN A 8 15.89 -33.34 -7.17
CA ASN A 8 16.43 -34.46 -7.92
C ASN A 8 15.33 -35.51 -8.16
N LEU A 9 15.10 -35.85 -9.45
CA LEU A 9 14.08 -36.81 -9.85
C LEU A 9 14.43 -38.26 -9.48
N GLU A 10 15.71 -38.55 -9.20
CA GLU A 10 16.20 -39.90 -8.84
C GLU A 10 16.12 -40.18 -7.33
N ASP A 11 15.72 -39.18 -6.54
CA ASP A 11 15.56 -39.35 -5.09
C ASP A 11 14.43 -40.37 -4.80
N SER A 12 14.76 -41.44 -4.06
CA SER A 12 13.82 -42.51 -3.68
C SER A 12 12.60 -41.96 -2.92
N ILE A 13 12.74 -40.84 -2.25
CA ILE A 13 11.65 -40.15 -1.53
C ILE A 13 10.56 -39.61 -2.47
N ILE A 14 10.87 -39.42 -3.76
CA ILE A 14 9.92 -38.96 -4.80
C ILE A 14 9.08 -40.15 -5.26
N TYR A 15 9.67 -41.33 -5.37
CA TYR A 15 8.98 -42.54 -5.84
C TYR A 15 8.18 -43.24 -4.77
N ARG A 16 8.58 -43.15 -3.50
CA ARG A 16 7.92 -43.77 -2.36
C ARG A 16 7.74 -42.78 -1.21
N PRO A 17 6.96 -41.74 -1.39
CA PRO A 17 6.80 -40.69 -0.38
C PRO A 17 6.01 -41.24 0.82
N ARG A 18 6.61 -41.14 2.00
CA ARG A 18 5.86 -41.24 3.25
C ARG A 18 5.01 -40.00 3.42
N ALA A 19 3.78 -40.11 3.91
CA ALA A 19 2.84 -39.01 4.06
C ALA A 19 2.61 -38.24 2.74
N LEU A 20 2.13 -38.95 1.72
CA LEU A 20 1.96 -38.45 0.35
C LEU A 20 1.13 -37.14 0.30
N GLU A 21 0.03 -37.08 1.02
CA GLU A 21 -0.86 -35.93 1.09
C GLU A 21 -0.12 -34.69 1.59
N ARG A 22 0.51 -34.75 2.75
CA ARG A 22 1.29 -33.66 3.31
C ARG A 22 2.38 -33.17 2.35
N ARG A 23 3.09 -34.07 1.69
CA ARG A 23 4.14 -33.71 0.72
C ARG A 23 3.60 -33.12 -0.55
N HIS A 24 2.45 -33.57 -0.98
CA HIS A 24 1.73 -32.95 -2.10
C HIS A 24 1.38 -31.51 -1.74
N ASP A 25 0.80 -31.27 -0.59
CA ASP A 25 0.39 -29.93 -0.14
C ASP A 25 1.60 -28.99 0.05
N GLU A 26 2.68 -29.49 0.66
CA GLU A 26 3.95 -28.75 0.77
C GLU A 26 4.50 -28.37 -0.62
N ALA A 27 4.42 -29.27 -1.59
CA ALA A 27 4.92 -29.04 -2.94
C ALA A 27 4.01 -28.07 -3.71
N VAL A 28 2.69 -28.15 -3.55
CA VAL A 28 1.73 -27.19 -4.12
C VAL A 28 1.99 -25.79 -3.56
N LYS A 29 2.09 -25.67 -2.25
CA LYS A 29 2.39 -24.40 -1.58
C LYS A 29 3.72 -23.80 -2.06
N SER A 30 4.77 -24.62 -2.17
CA SER A 30 6.07 -24.15 -2.65
C SER A 30 6.02 -23.68 -4.11
N LEU A 31 5.22 -24.31 -4.96
CA LEU A 31 5.00 -23.86 -6.35
C LEU A 31 4.25 -22.53 -6.40
N GLN A 32 3.18 -22.40 -5.62
CA GLN A 32 2.43 -21.14 -5.52
C GLN A 32 3.35 -20.00 -5.08
N GLU A 33 4.20 -20.22 -4.08
CA GLU A 33 5.16 -19.20 -3.63
C GLU A 33 6.15 -18.79 -4.73
N VAL A 34 6.62 -19.74 -5.57
CA VAL A 34 7.51 -19.44 -6.70
C VAL A 34 6.77 -18.65 -7.78
N ASP A 35 5.57 -19.08 -8.14
CA ASP A 35 4.77 -18.43 -9.17
C ASP A 35 4.33 -17.01 -8.70
N THR A 36 3.95 -16.83 -7.42
CA THR A 36 3.66 -15.52 -6.81
C THR A 36 4.87 -14.58 -6.85
N LYS A 37 6.07 -15.07 -6.48
CA LYS A 37 7.30 -14.26 -6.52
C LYS A 37 7.66 -13.83 -7.94
N LYS A 38 7.52 -14.74 -8.91
CA LYS A 38 7.76 -14.44 -10.33
C LYS A 38 6.78 -13.37 -10.82
N ARG A 39 5.49 -13.54 -10.55
CA ARG A 39 4.46 -12.57 -10.94
C ARG A 39 4.68 -11.21 -10.27
N ALA A 40 5.03 -11.19 -9.00
CA ALA A 40 5.35 -9.95 -8.28
C ALA A 40 6.56 -9.23 -8.87
N ALA A 41 7.59 -9.95 -9.31
CA ALA A 41 8.76 -9.35 -9.96
C ALA A 41 8.37 -8.68 -11.30
N GLU A 42 7.57 -9.34 -12.14
CA GLU A 42 7.05 -8.79 -13.39
C GLU A 42 6.22 -7.52 -13.16
N LEU A 43 5.36 -7.53 -12.13
CA LEU A 43 4.53 -6.38 -11.78
C LEU A 43 5.35 -5.22 -11.20
N ARG A 44 6.42 -5.49 -10.43
CA ARG A 44 7.35 -4.44 -9.93
C ARG A 44 8.08 -3.74 -11.07
N GLU A 45 8.47 -4.48 -12.10
CA GLU A 45 9.09 -3.89 -13.27
C GLU A 45 8.12 -2.95 -14.01
N LYS A 46 6.85 -3.37 -14.16
CA LYS A 46 5.81 -2.56 -14.81
C LYS A 46 5.33 -1.37 -13.95
N PHE A 47 5.25 -1.55 -12.64
CA PHE A 47 4.68 -0.58 -11.68
C PHE A 47 5.63 -0.29 -10.51
N PRO A 48 6.80 0.33 -10.75
CA PRO A 48 7.86 0.47 -9.76
C PRO A 48 7.47 1.30 -8.53
N ASN A 49 6.47 2.17 -8.65
CA ASN A 49 6.02 3.05 -7.57
C ASN A 49 4.92 2.44 -6.69
N LEU A 50 4.38 1.26 -7.03
CA LEU A 50 3.19 0.71 -6.41
C LEU A 50 3.36 0.50 -4.89
N GLU A 51 4.43 -0.19 -4.49
CA GLU A 51 4.69 -0.45 -3.06
C GLU A 51 4.96 0.84 -2.26
N LYS A 52 5.55 1.86 -2.91
CA LYS A 52 5.71 3.19 -2.32
C LYS A 52 4.35 3.83 -2.08
N ILE A 53 3.45 3.78 -3.07
CA ILE A 53 2.09 4.29 -2.95
C ILE A 53 1.34 3.58 -1.83
N CYS A 54 1.42 2.25 -1.73
CA CYS A 54 0.82 1.48 -0.65
C CYS A 54 1.28 1.96 0.73
N LYS A 55 2.58 2.23 0.90
CA LYS A 55 3.12 2.78 2.15
C LYS A 55 2.63 4.21 2.42
N GLU A 56 2.55 5.05 1.40
CA GLU A 56 2.05 6.43 1.50
C GLU A 56 0.58 6.48 1.96
N ILE A 57 -0.25 5.57 1.47
CA ILE A 57 -1.68 5.54 1.79
C ILE A 57 -2.01 4.82 3.10
N THR A 58 -1.09 4.02 3.65
CA THR A 58 -1.29 3.24 4.88
C THR A 58 -1.76 4.11 6.06
N PRO A 59 -1.14 5.27 6.38
CA PRO A 59 -1.59 6.12 7.49
C PRO A 59 -3.02 6.61 7.34
N ILE A 60 -3.52 6.72 6.09
CA ILE A 60 -4.86 7.23 5.78
C ILE A 60 -5.90 6.13 5.94
N TYR A 61 -5.69 5.01 5.24
CA TYR A 61 -6.74 3.98 5.07
C TYR A 61 -6.65 2.83 6.07
N GLN A 62 -5.46 2.54 6.62
CA GLN A 62 -5.35 1.47 7.62
C GLN A 62 -6.06 1.82 8.92
N PHE A 63 -6.84 0.87 9.43
CA PHE A 63 -7.60 1.04 10.65
C PHE A 63 -7.69 -0.27 11.44
N LEU A 64 -7.11 -0.28 12.66
CA LEU A 64 -6.97 -1.46 13.51
C LEU A 64 -7.64 -1.30 14.89
N LYS A 65 -8.39 -0.21 15.09
CA LYS A 65 -8.88 0.19 16.44
C LYS A 65 -10.34 -0.18 16.71
N ASP A 66 -10.93 -1.02 15.89
CA ASP A 66 -12.28 -1.52 16.12
C ASP A 66 -12.24 -2.91 16.76
N GLU A 67 -13.25 -3.27 17.54
CA GLU A 67 -13.30 -4.55 18.25
C GLU A 67 -13.62 -5.73 17.34
N LYS A 68 -14.35 -5.49 16.25
CA LYS A 68 -14.83 -6.55 15.34
C LYS A 68 -14.09 -6.62 14.01
N TYR A 69 -13.75 -5.46 13.46
CA TYR A 69 -13.22 -5.35 12.10
C TYR A 69 -11.98 -4.48 12.02
N ALA A 70 -11.16 -4.79 11.03
CA ALA A 70 -9.98 -4.02 10.67
C ALA A 70 -9.93 -3.76 9.17
N VAL A 71 -9.30 -2.65 8.75
CA VAL A 71 -8.93 -2.42 7.36
C VAL A 71 -7.41 -2.42 7.27
N LEU A 72 -6.87 -3.29 6.43
CA LEU A 72 -5.45 -3.41 6.16
C LEU A 72 -5.13 -2.87 4.76
N VAL A 73 -4.00 -2.21 4.63
CA VAL A 73 -3.44 -1.79 3.35
C VAL A 73 -2.31 -2.75 2.98
N PRO A 74 -2.32 -3.37 1.77
CA PRO A 74 -1.23 -4.22 1.32
C PRO A 74 0.08 -3.43 1.31
N GLN A 75 1.17 -4.05 1.73
CA GLN A 75 2.49 -3.41 1.78
C GLN A 75 3.35 -3.80 0.59
N LYS A 76 3.07 -4.94 0.00
CA LYS A 76 3.81 -5.54 -1.11
C LYS A 76 2.86 -6.00 -2.20
N ILE A 77 3.36 -6.13 -3.41
CA ILE A 77 2.61 -6.68 -4.54
C ILE A 77 2.17 -8.11 -4.24
N GLU A 78 3.01 -8.90 -3.57
CA GLU A 78 2.70 -10.26 -3.17
C GLU A 78 1.47 -10.37 -2.27
N ASP A 79 1.19 -9.35 -1.44
CA ASP A 79 0.02 -9.36 -0.57
C ASP A 79 -1.27 -9.33 -1.39
N ILE A 80 -1.29 -8.54 -2.47
CA ILE A 80 -2.45 -8.45 -3.40
C ILE A 80 -2.62 -9.75 -4.18
N ILE A 81 -1.52 -10.35 -4.64
CA ILE A 81 -1.56 -11.61 -5.39
C ILE A 81 -2.09 -12.73 -4.49
N LYS A 82 -1.55 -12.88 -3.28
CA LYS A 82 -1.97 -13.90 -2.31
C LYS A 82 -3.43 -13.75 -1.91
N GLU A 83 -3.89 -12.52 -1.72
CA GLU A 83 -5.30 -12.25 -1.44
C GLU A 83 -6.21 -12.75 -2.56
N GLY A 84 -5.84 -12.48 -3.83
CA GLY A 84 -6.56 -12.96 -4.99
C GLY A 84 -6.56 -14.49 -5.11
N GLU A 85 -5.44 -15.13 -4.80
CA GLU A 85 -5.31 -16.59 -4.77
C GLU A 85 -6.17 -17.21 -3.67
N ALA A 86 -6.11 -16.67 -2.45
CA ALA A 86 -6.83 -17.19 -1.29
C ALA A 86 -8.36 -17.05 -1.43
N LEU A 87 -8.83 -15.94 -2.00
CA LEU A 87 -10.25 -15.68 -2.21
C LEU A 87 -10.76 -16.08 -3.62
N HIS A 88 -9.92 -16.71 -4.42
CA HIS A 88 -10.28 -17.17 -5.78
C HIS A 88 -10.92 -16.07 -6.64
N HIS A 89 -10.35 -14.86 -6.64
CA HIS A 89 -10.81 -13.76 -7.46
C HIS A 89 -9.66 -13.05 -8.21
N CYS A 90 -10.00 -12.20 -9.16
CA CYS A 90 -9.07 -11.70 -10.17
C CYS A 90 -8.14 -10.57 -9.71
N VAL A 91 -8.21 -10.11 -8.46
CA VAL A 91 -7.42 -8.94 -8.01
C VAL A 91 -5.91 -9.13 -8.14
N GLY A 92 -5.41 -10.36 -7.94
CA GLY A 92 -3.99 -10.68 -8.07
C GLY A 92 -3.53 -10.97 -9.50
N THR A 93 -4.46 -11.25 -10.42
CA THR A 93 -4.16 -11.68 -11.79
C THR A 93 -4.34 -10.58 -12.83
N GLN A 94 -5.26 -9.66 -12.62
CA GLN A 94 -5.60 -8.61 -13.58
C GLN A 94 -4.73 -7.37 -13.38
N GLU A 95 -3.94 -7.03 -14.40
CA GLU A 95 -2.98 -5.90 -14.34
C GLU A 95 -3.64 -4.53 -14.17
N TRP A 96 -4.88 -4.38 -14.59
CA TRP A 96 -5.57 -3.10 -14.50
C TRP A 96 -5.79 -2.61 -13.05
N TYR A 97 -5.84 -3.50 -12.04
CA TYR A 97 -5.86 -3.10 -10.63
C TYR A 97 -4.55 -2.41 -10.22
N PHE A 98 -3.42 -2.98 -10.63
CA PHE A 98 -2.10 -2.43 -10.33
C PHE A 98 -1.87 -1.10 -11.06
N ASP A 99 -2.34 -0.98 -12.30
CA ASP A 99 -2.31 0.26 -13.07
C ASP A 99 -3.12 1.37 -12.38
N ARG A 100 -4.34 1.07 -11.91
CA ARG A 100 -5.17 2.04 -11.18
C ARG A 100 -4.53 2.49 -9.86
N ILE A 101 -3.90 1.59 -9.12
CA ILE A 101 -3.13 1.95 -7.91
C ILE A 101 -1.95 2.86 -8.30
N SER A 102 -1.20 2.51 -9.33
CA SER A 102 -0.04 3.28 -9.81
C SER A 102 -0.41 4.72 -10.21
N ARG A 103 -1.60 4.90 -10.80
CA ARG A 103 -2.16 6.23 -11.15
C ARG A 103 -2.89 6.90 -9.99
N LYS A 104 -2.98 6.28 -8.83
CA LYS A 104 -3.75 6.76 -7.67
C LYS A 104 -5.25 6.96 -7.98
N ALA A 105 -5.78 6.22 -8.96
CA ALA A 105 -7.19 6.29 -9.36
C ALA A 105 -8.08 5.47 -8.40
N SER A 106 -7.60 4.34 -7.93
CA SER A 106 -8.24 3.55 -6.87
C SER A 106 -7.18 2.76 -6.10
N TYR A 107 -7.55 2.23 -4.94
CA TYR A 107 -6.66 1.44 -4.09
C TYR A 107 -7.32 0.13 -3.71
N ILE A 108 -6.51 -0.91 -3.48
CA ILE A 108 -6.96 -2.17 -2.91
C ILE A 108 -6.68 -2.14 -1.41
N VAL A 109 -7.68 -2.49 -0.61
CA VAL A 109 -7.57 -2.67 0.83
C VAL A 109 -8.30 -3.93 1.25
N PHE A 110 -7.89 -4.51 2.37
CA PHE A 110 -8.43 -5.76 2.90
C PHE A 110 -9.27 -5.48 4.13
N LEU A 111 -10.53 -5.90 4.11
CA LEU A 111 -11.34 -5.96 5.32
C LEU A 111 -11.06 -7.29 6.01
N ARG A 112 -10.76 -7.24 7.29
CA ARG A 112 -10.45 -8.40 8.14
C ARG A 112 -11.36 -8.43 9.36
N ARG A 113 -11.54 -9.60 9.94
CA ARG A 113 -12.08 -9.72 11.29
C ARG A 113 -10.96 -9.49 12.30
N GLN A 114 -11.23 -8.73 13.35
CA GLN A 114 -10.22 -8.38 14.35
C GLN A 114 -9.68 -9.61 15.09
N GLU A 115 -10.48 -10.65 15.24
CA GLU A 115 -10.10 -11.92 15.86
C GLU A 115 -9.01 -12.69 15.09
N ASN A 116 -8.92 -12.47 13.76
CA ASN A 116 -7.91 -13.10 12.91
C ASN A 116 -7.59 -12.21 11.70
N LEU A 117 -6.59 -11.35 11.87
CA LEU A 117 -6.16 -10.41 10.83
C LEU A 117 -5.44 -11.07 9.66
N GLU A 118 -4.94 -12.29 9.84
CA GLU A 118 -4.25 -13.04 8.80
C GLU A 118 -5.21 -13.79 7.87
N LYS A 119 -6.44 -14.06 8.35
CA LYS A 119 -7.44 -14.75 7.55
C LYS A 119 -8.16 -13.78 6.63
N GLU A 120 -8.19 -14.12 5.36
CA GLU A 120 -8.88 -13.36 4.33
C GLU A 120 -10.39 -13.31 4.62
N PHE A 121 -10.98 -12.12 4.41
CA PHE A 121 -12.42 -11.93 4.61
C PHE A 121 -13.05 -11.22 3.41
N TYR A 122 -12.73 -9.95 3.16
CA TYR A 122 -13.12 -9.24 1.95
C TYR A 122 -11.97 -8.44 1.37
N THR A 123 -11.83 -8.47 0.06
CA THR A 123 -11.02 -7.51 -0.69
C THR A 123 -11.92 -6.38 -1.17
N MET A 124 -11.48 -5.15 -0.99
CA MET A 124 -12.21 -3.96 -1.42
C MET A 124 -11.36 -3.12 -2.35
N GLU A 125 -11.96 -2.67 -3.45
CA GLU A 125 -11.46 -1.56 -4.24
C GLU A 125 -12.11 -0.28 -3.75
N ILE A 126 -11.30 0.73 -3.46
CA ILE A 126 -11.75 2.01 -2.92
C ILE A 126 -11.27 3.17 -3.77
N GLU A 127 -12.06 4.23 -3.87
CA GLU A 127 -11.62 5.52 -4.38
C GLU A 127 -10.74 6.27 -3.36
N PRO A 128 -9.98 7.29 -3.79
CA PRO A 128 -9.18 8.11 -2.88
C PRO A 128 -9.97 8.78 -1.74
N ASN A 129 -11.26 9.01 -1.91
CA ASN A 129 -12.14 9.53 -0.86
C ASN A 129 -12.66 8.46 0.13
N GLY A 130 -12.22 7.20 -0.03
CA GLY A 130 -12.65 6.07 0.79
C GLY A 130 -14.01 5.47 0.41
N ASN A 131 -14.59 5.83 -0.73
CA ASN A 131 -15.75 5.11 -1.26
C ASN A 131 -15.37 3.71 -1.68
N VAL A 132 -16.15 2.72 -1.26
CA VAL A 132 -16.00 1.34 -1.73
C VAL A 132 -16.67 1.21 -3.10
N VAL A 133 -15.87 0.96 -4.13
CA VAL A 133 -16.33 0.75 -5.52
C VAL A 133 -16.73 -0.69 -5.72
N GLN A 134 -15.88 -1.60 -5.26
CA GLN A 134 -16.09 -3.03 -5.38
C GLN A 134 -15.69 -3.72 -4.08
N LYS A 135 -16.40 -4.79 -3.75
CA LYS A 135 -16.15 -5.66 -2.61
C LYS A 135 -16.31 -7.10 -3.05
N SER A 136 -15.35 -7.94 -2.71
CA SER A 136 -15.36 -9.35 -3.10
C SER A 136 -14.89 -10.22 -1.96
N LYS A 137 -15.65 -11.24 -1.67
CA LYS A 137 -15.31 -12.39 -0.84
C LYS A 137 -14.90 -13.53 -1.76
N GLU A 138 -14.72 -14.71 -1.21
CA GLU A 138 -14.40 -15.91 -1.97
C GLU A 138 -15.32 -16.11 -3.19
N TYR A 139 -14.73 -16.40 -4.35
CA TYR A 139 -15.41 -16.53 -5.65
C TYR A 139 -16.25 -15.31 -6.07
N ASN A 140 -15.80 -14.10 -5.75
CA ASN A 140 -16.49 -12.84 -6.05
C ASN A 140 -17.92 -12.75 -5.46
N ARG A 141 -18.20 -13.50 -4.41
CA ARG A 141 -19.49 -13.43 -3.71
C ARG A 141 -19.50 -12.27 -2.71
N THR A 142 -20.71 -11.84 -2.34
CA THR A 142 -20.95 -11.00 -1.19
C THR A 142 -21.84 -11.79 -0.25
N GLY A 143 -21.40 -11.98 0.99
CA GLY A 143 -22.16 -12.71 2.01
C GLY A 143 -23.08 -11.78 2.82
N GLU A 144 -24.03 -12.34 3.54
CA GLU A 144 -24.91 -11.62 4.50
C GLU A 144 -24.08 -10.93 5.60
N ASP A 145 -22.92 -11.48 5.95
CA ASP A 145 -21.97 -10.95 6.92
C ASP A 145 -21.38 -9.58 6.51
N TYR A 146 -21.55 -9.14 5.26
CA TYR A 146 -21.13 -7.81 4.83
C TYR A 146 -22.05 -6.70 5.39
N GLU A 147 -23.33 -6.95 5.56
CA GLU A 147 -24.25 -5.95 6.10
C GLU A 147 -23.83 -5.49 7.50
N GLU A 148 -23.36 -6.43 8.32
CA GLU A 148 -22.80 -6.10 9.64
C GLU A 148 -21.53 -5.23 9.53
N ALA A 149 -20.67 -5.56 8.59
CA ALA A 149 -19.43 -4.79 8.33
C ALA A 149 -19.72 -3.40 7.73
N GLU A 150 -20.85 -3.18 7.09
CA GLU A 150 -21.17 -1.91 6.45
C GLU A 150 -21.30 -0.75 7.46
N ILE A 151 -21.78 -1.02 8.65
CA ILE A 151 -21.86 -0.04 9.74
C ILE A 151 -20.44 0.41 10.13
N PHE A 152 -19.53 -0.56 10.27
CA PHE A 152 -18.12 -0.29 10.52
C PHE A 152 -17.48 0.52 9.38
N LEU A 153 -17.73 0.15 8.13
CA LEU A 153 -17.18 0.83 6.95
C LEU A 153 -17.64 2.28 6.83
N LYS A 154 -18.89 2.59 7.22
CA LYS A 154 -19.38 3.99 7.31
C LYS A 154 -18.58 4.82 8.34
N LYS A 155 -18.26 4.23 9.48
CA LYS A 155 -17.40 4.85 10.52
C LYS A 155 -15.96 5.00 10.02
N TRP A 156 -15.42 3.97 9.41
CA TRP A 156 -14.09 3.98 8.82
C TRP A 156 -13.95 5.07 7.76
N LYS A 157 -14.88 5.18 6.82
CA LYS A 157 -14.90 6.23 5.79
C LYS A 157 -14.86 7.63 6.40
N LYS A 158 -15.62 7.91 7.46
CA LYS A 158 -15.56 9.19 8.17
C LYS A 158 -14.17 9.48 8.73
N ASN A 159 -13.47 8.45 9.23
CA ASN A 159 -12.08 8.60 9.68
C ASN A 159 -11.12 8.89 8.53
N VAL A 160 -11.29 8.22 7.38
CA VAL A 160 -10.49 8.46 6.16
C VAL A 160 -10.63 9.92 5.73
N LEU A 161 -11.86 10.42 5.57
CA LEU A 161 -12.10 11.81 5.18
C LEU A 161 -11.45 12.82 6.13
N LYS A 162 -11.58 12.60 7.46
CA LYS A 162 -10.92 13.47 8.46
C LYS A 162 -9.38 13.45 8.34
N LYS A 163 -8.79 12.32 7.97
CA LYS A 163 -7.34 12.23 7.77
C LYS A 163 -6.89 12.95 6.49
N ILE A 164 -7.65 12.82 5.40
CA ILE A 164 -7.41 13.53 4.15
C ILE A 164 -7.47 15.04 4.38
N GLU A 165 -8.54 15.55 4.99
CA GLU A 165 -8.69 16.96 5.33
C GLU A 165 -7.55 17.52 6.19
N LYS A 166 -7.02 16.70 7.11
CA LYS A 166 -5.87 17.09 7.93
C LYS A 166 -4.58 17.16 7.12
N GLN A 167 -4.39 16.27 6.15
CA GLN A 167 -3.21 16.31 5.27
C GLN A 167 -3.24 17.49 4.33
N GLU A 168 -4.40 17.85 3.78
CA GLU A 168 -4.57 19.02 2.92
C GLU A 168 -4.34 20.34 3.67
N LYS A 169 -4.63 20.36 4.99
CA LYS A 169 -4.40 21.53 5.85
C LYS A 169 -2.97 21.66 6.37
N VAL A 170 -2.12 20.65 6.21
CA VAL A 170 -0.69 20.79 6.45
C VAL A 170 -0.10 21.43 5.20
N PRO A 171 0.31 22.70 5.24
CA PRO A 171 0.99 23.31 4.09
C PRO A 171 2.19 22.43 3.77
N GLU A 172 2.36 22.08 2.50
CA GLU A 172 3.60 21.47 2.04
C GLU A 172 4.73 22.30 2.65
N LYS A 173 5.57 21.65 3.47
CA LYS A 173 6.82 22.30 3.89
C LYS A 173 7.46 22.74 2.59
N PRO A 174 7.75 24.04 2.39
CA PRO A 174 8.38 24.47 1.18
C PRO A 174 9.59 23.55 1.01
N GLN A 175 9.68 22.90 -0.15
CA GLN A 175 10.89 22.15 -0.48
C GLN A 175 11.99 23.19 -0.40
N VAL A 176 12.81 23.10 0.64
CA VAL A 176 14.02 23.90 0.73
C VAL A 176 14.90 23.38 -0.39
N THR A 177 14.71 23.96 -1.57
CA THR A 177 15.67 23.82 -2.65
C THR A 177 16.96 24.33 -2.04
N LEU A 178 17.96 23.49 -1.95
CA LEU A 178 19.30 23.87 -1.50
C LEU A 178 19.72 25.09 -2.33
N TRP A 179 19.64 26.27 -1.73
CA TRP A 179 20.15 27.50 -2.34
C TRP A 179 21.65 27.34 -2.39
N THR A 180 22.18 27.06 -3.57
CA THR A 180 23.62 27.12 -3.79
C THR A 180 24.06 28.58 -3.63
N ALA A 181 25.27 28.81 -3.20
CA ALA A 181 25.84 30.15 -3.04
C ALA A 181 25.71 31.00 -4.33
N GLU A 182 25.72 30.35 -5.48
CA GLU A 182 25.53 30.96 -6.80
C GLU A 182 24.10 31.49 -7.03
N LEU A 183 23.07 30.72 -6.60
CA LEU A 183 21.67 31.14 -6.65
C LEU A 183 21.40 32.30 -5.67
N SER A 184 22.02 32.30 -4.49
CA SER A 184 21.87 33.37 -3.52
C SER A 184 22.50 34.68 -4.03
N ALA A 185 23.62 34.61 -4.75
CA ALA A 185 24.24 35.78 -5.36
C ALA A 185 23.42 36.37 -6.52
N ALA A 186 22.74 35.53 -7.31
CA ALA A 186 21.93 35.98 -8.45
C ALA A 186 20.58 36.60 -8.04
N TYR A 187 20.05 36.25 -6.86
CA TYR A 187 18.71 36.68 -6.40
C TYR A 187 18.74 37.48 -5.10
N LYS A 188 19.87 38.09 -4.76
CA LYS A 188 20.13 38.74 -3.47
C LYS A 188 19.07 39.74 -3.00
N ASP A 189 18.36 40.38 -3.89
CA ASP A 189 17.41 41.46 -3.54
C ASP A 189 15.97 41.20 -4.02
N HIS A 190 15.61 39.95 -4.39
CA HIS A 190 14.37 39.73 -5.12
C HIS A 190 13.39 38.75 -4.47
N VAL A 191 13.77 37.99 -3.41
CA VAL A 191 12.91 37.01 -2.76
C VAL A 191 12.40 37.51 -1.42
N VAL A 192 11.14 37.93 -1.39
CA VAL A 192 10.44 38.29 -0.16
C VAL A 192 9.73 37.10 0.42
N ILE A 193 9.90 36.84 1.71
CA ILE A 193 9.26 35.74 2.42
C ILE A 193 7.76 35.97 2.51
N LYS A 194 6.97 35.03 1.97
CA LYS A 194 5.50 35.03 2.04
C LYS A 194 5.03 34.13 3.16
N GLY A 195 4.80 34.68 4.32
CA GLY A 195 4.25 33.95 5.47
C GLY A 195 5.28 33.58 6.57
N GLY A 196 4.80 33.32 7.77
CA GLY A 196 5.60 32.97 8.94
C GLY A 196 6.21 34.17 9.67
N LYS A 197 7.14 33.87 10.62
CA LYS A 197 7.77 34.84 11.52
C LYS A 197 8.51 35.99 10.78
N HIS A 198 9.02 35.72 9.59
CA HIS A 198 9.83 36.64 8.78
C HIS A 198 9.09 37.16 7.55
N GLN A 199 7.76 37.17 7.58
CA GLN A 199 6.96 37.67 6.45
C GLN A 199 7.30 39.14 6.13
N GLY A 200 7.54 39.40 4.85
CA GLY A 200 7.89 40.74 4.36
C GLY A 200 9.38 41.08 4.39
N GLN A 201 10.23 40.19 4.92
CA GLN A 201 11.69 40.34 4.91
C GLN A 201 12.31 39.71 3.67
N TYR A 202 13.47 40.19 3.25
CA TYR A 202 14.23 39.50 2.21
C TYR A 202 14.87 38.22 2.77
N LEU A 203 14.82 37.18 2.00
CA LEU A 203 15.33 35.86 2.42
C LEU A 203 16.82 35.92 2.78
N THR A 204 17.60 36.69 2.05
CA THR A 204 19.03 36.92 2.30
C THR A 204 19.32 37.53 3.67
N ASP A 205 18.54 38.56 4.07
CA ASP A 205 18.74 39.24 5.35
C ASP A 205 18.46 38.31 6.54
N VAL A 206 17.46 37.43 6.39
CA VAL A 206 17.11 36.42 7.43
C VAL A 206 18.21 35.37 7.54
N LEU A 207 18.73 34.85 6.44
CA LEU A 207 19.79 33.86 6.44
C LEU A 207 21.11 34.38 6.99
N GLU A 208 21.48 35.62 6.67
CA GLU A 208 22.66 36.30 7.23
C GLU A 208 22.53 36.56 8.74
N ALA A 209 21.33 36.91 9.21
CA ALA A 209 21.05 37.10 10.65
C ALA A 209 21.14 35.77 11.44
N GLU A 210 20.61 34.70 10.88
CA GLU A 210 20.71 33.37 11.51
C GLU A 210 22.12 32.80 11.55
N GLN A 211 22.94 33.06 10.52
CA GLN A 211 24.34 32.66 10.50
C GLN A 211 25.19 33.44 11.55
N ARG A 212 24.89 34.72 11.80
CA ARG A 212 25.56 35.53 12.84
C ARG A 212 25.18 35.10 14.26
N THR A 213 24.01 34.50 14.46
CA THR A 213 23.56 34.01 15.77
C THR A 213 24.06 32.59 16.08
N ALA A 214 24.53 31.85 15.07
CA ALA A 214 25.06 30.49 15.19
C ALA A 214 26.61 30.42 15.30
N ALA A 215 27.30 31.55 15.17
CA ALA A 215 28.74 31.71 15.30
C ALA A 215 29.09 32.32 16.66
#